data_8a91fc8a78342aef1a8d10226cd19ddc
#
_entry.id   8a91fc8a78342aef1a8d10226cd19ddc
#
_cell.length_a   1.000
_cell.length_b   1.000
_cell.length_c   1.000
_cell.angle_alpha   90.00
_cell.angle_beta   90.00
_cell.angle_gamma   90.00
#
_symmetry.space_group_name_H-M   'P 1'
#
loop_
_entity.id
_entity.type
_entity.pdbx_description
1 polymer ?
#
loop_
_entity_poly.entity_id
_entity_poly.type
_entity_poly.pdbx_seq_one_letter_code
_entity_poly.pdbx_strand_id
1 'polypeptide(L)'
;TLRRRAAITLVDELAHTNLIEGIPAPRHAKRWQDIEEMLEAGLDVWTTLNVQHIESLNDVIASITGVRQQETVPDRVLEDASEIELIDLPPEELLERLRTGKVYLPEHVGAALDRFFRKPNLLALRELALRQTADRVDAAARAYAGPDRGSRPWLARERFLIGVGPDDQGEELVRFGKRFADALDAEWIVVAVETPPL
;
A
#
# COMPACT_ATOMS: atom_id res chain seq x y z
N THR A 1 -21.21 -5.17 -12.23
CA THR A 1 -20.21 -4.37 -12.96
C THR A 1 -19.74 -5.12 -14.20
N LEU A 2 -19.19 -6.34 -14.09
CA LEU A 2 -18.70 -7.15 -15.23
C LEU A 2 -19.71 -7.31 -16.38
N ARG A 3 -21.00 -7.48 -16.06
CA ARG A 3 -22.06 -7.60 -17.07
C ARG A 3 -22.39 -6.31 -17.81
N ARG A 4 -22.19 -5.14 -17.15
CA ARG A 4 -22.53 -3.83 -17.74
C ARG A 4 -21.45 -3.27 -18.66
N ARG A 5 -20.20 -3.73 -18.55
CA ARG A 5 -19.03 -3.28 -19.31
C ARG A 5 -18.98 -1.75 -19.42
N ALA A 6 -19.01 -1.07 -18.28
CA ALA A 6 -18.81 0.37 -18.23
C ALA A 6 -17.41 0.71 -18.78
N ALA A 7 -17.28 1.83 -19.48
CA ALA A 7 -15.98 2.29 -19.98
C ALA A 7 -14.99 2.57 -18.84
N ILE A 8 -15.49 3.10 -17.72
CA ILE A 8 -14.70 3.34 -16.49
C ILE A 8 -15.55 2.88 -15.31
N THR A 9 -14.92 2.17 -14.38
CA THR A 9 -15.54 1.75 -13.12
C THR A 9 -14.86 2.48 -11.97
N LEU A 10 -15.63 3.19 -11.17
CA LEU A 10 -15.13 3.87 -9.97
C LEU A 10 -15.35 2.96 -8.77
N VAL A 11 -14.28 2.69 -8.02
CA VAL A 11 -14.31 1.88 -6.79
C VAL A 11 -13.58 2.63 -5.70
N ASP A 12 -14.28 2.97 -4.63
CA ASP A 12 -13.69 3.67 -3.49
C ASP A 12 -13.06 2.70 -2.50
N GLU A 13 -12.06 3.16 -1.73
CA GLU A 13 -11.38 2.40 -0.65
C GLU A 13 -10.86 1.02 -1.07
N LEU A 14 -9.80 0.99 -1.86
CA LEU A 14 -9.16 -0.24 -2.37
C LEU A 14 -8.84 -1.28 -1.27
N ALA A 15 -8.46 -0.84 -0.07
CA ALA A 15 -8.05 -1.71 1.03
C ALA A 15 -9.19 -2.41 1.76
N HIS A 16 -10.42 -1.99 1.50
CA HIS A 16 -11.59 -2.45 2.25
C HIS A 16 -11.75 -3.97 2.25
N THR A 17 -12.14 -4.52 3.41
CA THR A 17 -12.51 -5.92 3.53
C THR A 17 -13.98 -6.11 3.19
N ASN A 18 -14.27 -6.98 2.24
CA ASN A 18 -15.64 -7.26 1.84
C ASN A 18 -16.41 -7.91 3.00
N LEU A 19 -17.60 -7.41 3.27
CA LEU A 19 -18.44 -7.96 4.32
C LEU A 19 -18.93 -9.35 3.92
N ILE A 20 -18.69 -10.33 4.78
CA ILE A 20 -19.13 -11.72 4.58
C ILE A 20 -20.65 -11.85 4.85
N GLU A 21 -21.22 -10.90 5.61
CA GLU A 21 -22.64 -10.88 5.95
C GLU A 21 -23.44 -10.22 4.81
N GLY A 22 -24.08 -11.03 4.04
CA GLY A 22 -24.95 -10.59 2.96
C GLY A 22 -25.32 -11.72 2.00
N ILE A 23 -26.38 -11.54 1.22
CA ILE A 23 -26.77 -12.48 0.17
C ILE A 23 -26.75 -11.71 -1.17
N PRO A 24 -25.92 -12.12 -2.13
CA PRO A 24 -24.97 -13.23 -2.09
C PRO A 24 -23.65 -12.87 -1.33
N ALA A 25 -22.95 -13.86 -0.82
CA ALA A 25 -21.64 -13.70 -0.24
C ALA A 25 -20.66 -13.09 -1.29
N PRO A 26 -19.69 -12.24 -0.87
CA PRO A 26 -18.70 -11.70 -1.78
C PRO A 26 -17.84 -12.82 -2.38
N ARG A 27 -17.42 -12.64 -3.64
CA ARG A 27 -16.54 -13.61 -4.32
C ARG A 27 -15.13 -13.61 -3.74
N HIS A 28 -14.69 -12.45 -3.30
CA HIS A 28 -13.36 -12.24 -2.72
C HIS A 28 -13.45 -11.62 -1.33
N ALA A 29 -12.48 -11.91 -0.48
CA ALA A 29 -12.41 -11.37 0.87
C ALA A 29 -12.04 -9.87 0.89
N LYS A 30 -11.29 -9.42 -0.11
CA LYS A 30 -10.78 -8.06 -0.21
C LYS A 30 -11.21 -7.38 -1.50
N ARG A 31 -11.48 -6.08 -1.42
CA ARG A 31 -11.92 -5.27 -2.56
C ARG A 31 -10.86 -5.20 -3.67
N TRP A 32 -9.57 -5.16 -3.33
CA TRP A 32 -8.51 -5.16 -4.32
C TRP A 32 -8.52 -6.43 -5.20
N GLN A 33 -8.95 -7.59 -4.67
CA GLN A 33 -9.10 -8.82 -5.44
C GLN A 33 -10.26 -8.75 -6.43
N ASP A 34 -11.37 -8.07 -6.06
CA ASP A 34 -12.47 -7.82 -7.01
C ASP A 34 -12.02 -6.88 -8.14
N ILE A 35 -11.15 -5.92 -7.84
CA ILE A 35 -10.60 -5.02 -8.85
C ILE A 35 -9.68 -5.78 -9.80
N GLU A 36 -8.81 -6.67 -9.30
CA GLU A 36 -7.99 -7.53 -10.17
C GLU A 36 -8.87 -8.32 -11.16
N GLU A 37 -9.94 -8.94 -10.69
CA GLU A 37 -10.90 -9.64 -11.57
C GLU A 37 -11.51 -8.71 -12.61
N MET A 38 -11.83 -7.46 -12.26
CA MET A 38 -12.36 -6.48 -13.21
C MET A 38 -11.32 -6.09 -14.27
N LEU A 39 -10.06 -5.88 -13.88
CA LEU A 39 -8.96 -5.57 -14.78
C LEU A 39 -8.67 -6.74 -15.73
N GLU A 40 -8.64 -7.98 -15.23
CA GLU A 40 -8.51 -9.20 -16.05
C GLU A 40 -9.65 -9.34 -17.07
N ALA A 41 -10.87 -8.87 -16.73
CA ALA A 41 -11.99 -8.83 -17.64
C ALA A 41 -11.93 -7.66 -18.65
N GLY A 42 -10.86 -6.85 -18.64
CA GLY A 42 -10.63 -5.74 -19.55
C GLY A 42 -11.45 -4.48 -19.23
N LEU A 43 -11.76 -4.24 -17.97
CA LEU A 43 -12.41 -3.01 -17.51
C LEU A 43 -11.36 -2.02 -17.02
N ASP A 44 -11.54 -0.74 -17.31
CA ASP A 44 -10.78 0.34 -16.70
C ASP A 44 -11.35 0.65 -15.32
N VAL A 45 -10.49 0.63 -14.31
CA VAL A 45 -10.89 0.86 -12.92
C VAL A 45 -10.10 2.02 -12.34
N TRP A 46 -10.81 2.96 -11.76
CA TRP A 46 -10.25 4.03 -10.94
C TRP A 46 -10.61 3.77 -9.48
N THR A 47 -9.63 3.83 -8.61
CA THR A 47 -9.82 3.54 -7.19
C THR A 47 -9.03 4.52 -6.32
N THR A 48 -9.39 4.58 -5.05
CA THR A 48 -8.69 5.38 -4.03
C THR A 48 -7.95 4.49 -3.07
N LEU A 49 -6.74 4.91 -2.68
CA LEU A 49 -5.92 4.23 -1.69
C LEU A 49 -5.28 5.25 -0.75
N ASN A 50 -5.44 5.06 0.54
CA ASN A 50 -4.69 5.82 1.53
C ASN A 50 -3.35 5.13 1.82
N VAL A 51 -2.28 5.90 1.94
CA VAL A 51 -0.91 5.40 2.15
C VAL A 51 -0.78 4.44 3.34
N GLN A 52 -1.60 4.61 4.36
CA GLN A 52 -1.60 3.75 5.54
C GLN A 52 -2.02 2.30 5.27
N HIS A 53 -2.60 2.02 4.13
CA HIS A 53 -3.04 0.67 3.76
C HIS A 53 -2.04 -0.07 2.87
N ILE A 54 -0.90 0.52 2.54
CA ILE A 54 0.17 -0.17 1.81
C ILE A 54 0.86 -1.16 2.76
N GLU A 55 0.92 -2.42 2.37
CA GLU A 55 1.35 -3.51 3.25
C GLU A 55 2.77 -3.34 3.77
N SER A 56 3.74 -2.99 2.92
CA SER A 56 5.13 -2.79 3.33
C SER A 56 5.33 -1.64 4.31
N LEU A 57 4.40 -0.68 4.37
CA LEU A 57 4.47 0.47 5.26
C LEU A 57 3.80 0.23 6.62
N ASN A 58 3.13 -0.89 6.84
CA ASN A 58 2.30 -1.11 8.03
C ASN A 58 3.07 -0.92 9.36
N ASP A 59 4.32 -1.37 9.44
CA ASP A 59 5.14 -1.21 10.65
C ASP A 59 5.53 0.25 10.89
N VAL A 60 5.91 0.96 9.82
CA VAL A 60 6.26 2.37 9.88
C VAL A 60 5.05 3.19 10.32
N ILE A 61 3.89 2.91 9.75
CA ILE A 61 2.63 3.57 10.11
C ILE A 61 2.23 3.28 11.55
N ALA A 62 2.39 2.04 12.01
CA ALA A 62 2.15 1.68 13.40
C ALA A 62 3.09 2.45 14.35
N SER A 63 4.36 2.65 13.98
CA SER A 63 5.31 3.43 14.78
C SER A 63 4.97 4.92 14.83
N ILE A 64 4.43 5.49 13.75
CA ILE A 64 4.03 6.91 13.66
C ILE A 64 2.72 7.17 14.42
N THR A 65 1.73 6.32 14.19
CA THR A 65 0.34 6.57 14.61
C THR A 65 -0.04 5.85 15.89
N GLY A 66 0.73 4.84 16.30
CA GLY A 66 0.38 3.91 17.38
C GLY A 66 -0.72 2.91 16.99
N VAL A 67 -1.11 2.85 15.70
CA VAL A 67 -2.19 2.00 15.19
C VAL A 67 -1.68 1.13 14.06
N ARG A 68 -1.74 -0.19 14.23
CA ARG A 68 -1.47 -1.16 13.16
C ARG A 68 -2.72 -1.30 12.29
N GLN A 69 -2.57 -1.12 10.98
CA GLN A 69 -3.67 -1.27 10.05
C GLN A 69 -3.99 -2.75 9.82
N GLN A 70 -5.27 -3.09 9.91
CA GLN A 70 -5.78 -4.45 9.68
C GLN A 70 -6.14 -4.66 8.20
N GLU A 71 -6.48 -3.59 7.52
CA GLU A 71 -6.82 -3.61 6.10
C GLU A 71 -5.61 -3.13 5.31
N THR A 72 -4.97 -4.05 4.60
CA THR A 72 -3.79 -3.75 3.77
C THR A 72 -4.00 -4.18 2.33
N VAL A 73 -3.27 -3.52 1.45
CA VAL A 73 -3.18 -3.83 0.03
C VAL A 73 -1.75 -4.24 -0.26
N PRO A 74 -1.53 -5.40 -0.90
CA PRO A 74 -0.19 -5.82 -1.32
C PRO A 74 0.45 -4.78 -2.24
N ASP A 75 1.75 -4.55 -2.07
CA ASP A 75 2.50 -3.54 -2.85
C ASP A 75 2.42 -3.76 -4.35
N ARG A 76 2.37 -5.03 -4.79
CA ARG A 76 2.23 -5.38 -6.21
C ARG A 76 0.99 -4.73 -6.87
N VAL A 77 -0.11 -4.56 -6.13
CA VAL A 77 -1.32 -3.93 -6.67
C VAL A 77 -1.07 -2.46 -7.01
N LEU A 78 -0.21 -1.79 -6.23
CA LEU A 78 0.23 -0.44 -6.52
C LEU A 78 1.27 -0.43 -7.66
N GLU A 79 2.15 -1.43 -7.70
CA GLU A 79 3.17 -1.62 -8.75
C GLU A 79 2.52 -1.85 -10.12
N ASP A 80 1.43 -2.60 -10.19
CA ASP A 80 0.69 -2.92 -11.41
C ASP A 80 -0.23 -1.78 -11.89
N ALA A 81 -0.43 -0.72 -11.08
CA ALA A 81 -1.24 0.42 -11.48
C ALA A 81 -0.62 1.14 -12.69
N SER A 82 -1.42 1.39 -13.73
CA SER A 82 -0.99 2.11 -14.93
C SER A 82 -0.67 3.58 -14.66
N GLU A 83 -1.40 4.18 -13.73
CA GLU A 83 -1.25 5.59 -13.34
C GLU A 83 -1.54 5.78 -11.86
N ILE A 84 -0.78 6.66 -11.22
CA ILE A 84 -0.98 7.05 -9.83
C ILE A 84 -1.07 8.56 -9.77
N GLU A 85 -2.20 9.08 -9.29
CA GLU A 85 -2.41 10.49 -9.01
C GLU A 85 -2.38 10.74 -7.50
N LEU A 86 -1.44 11.57 -7.06
CA LEU A 86 -1.34 11.97 -5.65
C LEU A 86 -2.28 13.13 -5.36
N ILE A 87 -3.28 12.87 -4.54
CA ILE A 87 -4.14 13.94 -3.99
C ILE A 87 -3.50 14.47 -2.71
N ASP A 88 -2.70 15.52 -2.86
CA ASP A 88 -1.99 16.15 -1.74
C ASP A 88 -2.88 17.19 -1.04
N LEU A 89 -3.18 16.94 0.23
CA LEU A 89 -3.96 17.83 1.06
C LEU A 89 -3.13 18.29 2.26
N PRO A 90 -2.96 19.61 2.50
CA PRO A 90 -2.29 20.10 3.68
C PRO A 90 -2.94 19.58 4.98
N PRO A 91 -2.15 19.21 6.01
CA PRO A 91 -2.69 18.68 7.26
C PRO A 91 -3.72 19.57 7.92
N GLU A 92 -3.56 20.88 7.82
CA GLU A 92 -4.49 21.88 8.38
C GLU A 92 -5.87 21.78 7.71
N GLU A 93 -5.88 21.65 6.39
CA GLU A 93 -7.14 21.52 5.63
C GLU A 93 -7.84 20.20 5.95
N LEU A 94 -7.08 19.10 6.05
CA LEU A 94 -7.63 17.81 6.44
C LEU A 94 -8.24 17.85 7.85
N LEU A 95 -7.54 18.46 8.80
CA LEU A 95 -8.05 18.63 10.17
C LEU A 95 -9.33 19.47 10.21
N GLU A 96 -9.41 20.50 9.38
CA GLU A 96 -10.63 21.31 9.28
C GLU A 96 -11.79 20.53 8.66
N ARG A 97 -11.55 19.74 7.62
CA ARG A 97 -12.56 18.84 7.04
C ARG A 97 -13.05 17.79 8.02
N LEU A 98 -12.15 17.25 8.87
CA LEU A 98 -12.52 16.34 9.96
C LEU A 98 -13.42 17.02 10.98
N ARG A 99 -13.07 18.22 11.47
CA ARG A 99 -13.86 18.97 12.44
C ARG A 99 -15.23 19.35 11.92
N THR A 100 -15.35 19.62 10.64
CA THR A 100 -16.62 19.97 9.98
C THR A 100 -17.46 18.76 9.58
N GLY A 101 -17.05 17.53 9.98
CA GLY A 101 -17.80 16.30 9.72
C GLY A 101 -17.83 15.86 8.26
N LYS A 102 -16.90 16.37 7.42
CA LYS A 102 -16.84 16.03 5.99
C LYS A 102 -16.13 14.69 5.71
N VAL A 103 -15.45 14.12 6.73
CA VAL A 103 -14.67 12.87 6.58
C VAL A 103 -15.22 11.76 7.49
N TYR A 104 -15.64 12.12 8.71
CA TYR A 104 -16.21 11.19 9.70
C TYR A 104 -17.50 11.74 10.27
N LEU A 105 -18.36 10.85 10.75
CA LEU A 105 -19.51 11.24 11.54
C LEU A 105 -19.03 11.93 12.84
N PRO A 106 -19.68 13.01 13.30
CA PRO A 106 -19.22 13.83 14.43
C PRO A 106 -18.93 13.05 15.71
N GLU A 107 -19.63 11.93 15.92
CA GLU A 107 -19.54 11.08 17.12
C GLU A 107 -18.18 10.37 17.24
N HIS A 108 -17.46 10.15 16.13
CA HIS A 108 -16.18 9.44 16.10
C HIS A 108 -14.96 10.36 15.89
N VAL A 109 -15.20 11.64 15.63
CA VAL A 109 -14.14 12.60 15.31
C VAL A 109 -13.16 12.81 16.47
N GLY A 110 -13.66 12.89 17.71
CA GLY A 110 -12.83 13.17 18.89
C GLY A 110 -11.72 12.13 19.10
N ALA A 111 -12.08 10.85 19.15
CA ALA A 111 -11.11 9.77 19.36
C ALA A 111 -10.12 9.60 18.18
N ALA A 112 -10.56 9.89 16.96
CA ALA A 112 -9.72 9.86 15.78
C ALA A 112 -8.69 11.00 15.78
N LEU A 113 -9.10 12.22 16.14
CA LEU A 113 -8.21 13.38 16.24
C LEU A 113 -7.16 13.20 17.34
N ASP A 114 -7.51 12.55 18.45
CA ASP A 114 -6.62 12.40 19.59
C ASP A 114 -5.48 11.38 19.38
N ARG A 115 -5.63 10.49 18.44
CA ARG A 115 -4.67 9.41 18.20
C ARG A 115 -4.03 9.48 16.81
N PHE A 116 -4.82 9.19 15.78
CA PHE A 116 -4.33 9.04 14.41
C PHE A 116 -4.10 10.39 13.72
N PHE A 117 -5.10 11.27 13.75
CA PHE A 117 -5.10 12.54 13.01
C PHE A 117 -4.40 13.68 13.75
N ARG A 118 -3.26 13.41 14.39
CA ARG A 118 -2.40 14.47 14.92
C ARG A 118 -1.58 15.09 13.80
N LYS A 119 -1.37 16.40 13.86
CA LYS A 119 -0.58 17.11 12.82
C LYS A 119 0.77 16.47 12.53
N PRO A 120 1.60 16.05 13.53
CA PRO A 120 2.85 15.36 13.25
C PRO A 120 2.67 14.05 12.49
N ASN A 121 1.64 13.25 12.83
CA ASN A 121 1.34 12.00 12.14
C ASN A 121 0.95 12.26 10.68
N LEU A 122 0.08 13.25 10.45
CA LEU A 122 -0.34 13.63 9.11
C LEU A 122 0.82 14.12 8.24
N LEU A 123 1.76 14.87 8.82
CA LEU A 123 2.98 15.29 8.10
C LEU A 123 3.83 14.07 7.72
N ALA A 124 4.02 13.12 8.63
CA ALA A 124 4.78 11.90 8.34
C ALA A 124 4.09 11.01 7.31
N LEU A 125 2.76 10.84 7.39
CA LEU A 125 1.97 10.10 6.39
C LEU A 125 2.02 10.77 5.02
N ARG A 126 1.96 12.10 4.97
CA ARG A 126 2.12 12.88 3.75
C ARG A 126 3.50 12.68 3.12
N GLU A 127 4.57 12.72 3.93
CA GLU A 127 5.93 12.42 3.46
C GLU A 127 6.02 11.01 2.87
N LEU A 128 5.45 10.01 3.53
CA LEU A 128 5.42 8.64 3.01
C LEU A 128 4.68 8.56 1.67
N ALA A 129 3.53 9.22 1.53
CA ALA A 129 2.78 9.23 0.28
C ALA A 129 3.56 9.88 -0.88
N LEU A 130 4.22 11.02 -0.61
CA LEU A 130 5.08 11.70 -1.58
C LEU A 130 6.25 10.80 -1.99
N ARG A 131 6.90 10.13 -1.04
CA ARG A 131 8.02 9.22 -1.29
C ARG A 131 7.58 8.04 -2.15
N GLN A 132 6.47 7.37 -1.81
CA GLN A 132 5.93 6.27 -2.60
C GLN A 132 5.62 6.68 -4.05
N THR A 133 5.10 7.89 -4.24
CA THR A 133 4.83 8.42 -5.59
C THR A 133 6.12 8.70 -6.34
N ALA A 134 7.13 9.29 -5.69
CA ALA A 134 8.43 9.57 -6.29
C ALA A 134 9.16 8.27 -6.68
N ASP A 135 9.18 7.27 -5.81
CA ASP A 135 9.79 5.96 -6.08
C ASP A 135 9.16 5.28 -7.32
N ARG A 136 7.84 5.46 -7.49
CA ARG A 136 7.13 4.95 -8.66
C ARG A 136 7.53 5.67 -9.95
N VAL A 137 7.66 7.01 -9.91
CA VAL A 137 8.13 7.80 -11.05
C VAL A 137 9.56 7.40 -11.43
N ASP A 138 10.43 7.20 -10.46
CA ASP A 138 11.81 6.74 -10.67
C ASP A 138 11.88 5.34 -11.27
N ALA A 139 11.02 4.42 -10.82
CA ALA A 139 10.92 3.07 -11.39
C ALA A 139 10.46 3.12 -12.85
N ALA A 140 9.44 3.93 -13.16
CA ALA A 140 8.97 4.13 -14.53
C ALA A 140 10.05 4.75 -15.42
N ALA A 141 10.75 5.78 -14.94
CA ALA A 141 11.85 6.43 -15.66
C ALA A 141 12.99 5.45 -15.96
N ARG A 142 13.33 4.56 -15.02
CA ARG A 142 14.33 3.50 -15.22
C ARG A 142 13.89 2.49 -16.27
N ALA A 143 12.62 2.09 -16.27
CA ALA A 143 12.06 1.17 -17.27
C ALA A 143 12.15 1.76 -18.70
N TYR A 144 11.92 3.07 -18.86
CA TYR A 144 12.05 3.77 -20.14
C TYR A 144 13.50 3.98 -20.59
N ALA A 145 14.44 4.08 -19.65
CA ALA A 145 15.85 4.34 -19.99
C ALA A 145 16.54 3.16 -20.69
N GLY A 146 15.99 1.96 -20.66
CA GLY A 146 16.54 0.73 -21.25
C GLY A 146 17.85 0.27 -20.58
N PRO A 147 18.32 -0.93 -20.89
CA PRO A 147 19.51 -1.53 -20.25
C PRO A 147 20.82 -0.78 -20.56
N ASP A 148 20.86 0.11 -21.57
CA ASP A 148 22.08 0.74 -22.06
C ASP A 148 22.46 2.10 -21.42
N ARG A 149 21.59 2.68 -20.55
CA ARG A 149 21.93 3.94 -19.87
C ARG A 149 22.16 3.73 -18.39
N GLY A 150 23.39 3.36 -18.05
CA GLY A 150 23.88 3.49 -16.68
C GLY A 150 24.08 2.20 -15.92
N SER A 151 24.19 1.05 -16.57
CA SER A 151 24.84 -0.09 -15.94
C SER A 151 26.28 0.32 -15.65
N ARG A 152 26.52 0.78 -14.42
CA ARG A 152 27.89 0.80 -13.91
C ARG A 152 28.35 -0.64 -13.92
N PRO A 153 29.34 -1.04 -14.76
CA PRO A 153 29.66 -2.44 -15.02
C PRO A 153 30.22 -3.20 -13.80
N TRP A 154 30.39 -2.54 -12.68
CA TRP A 154 30.93 -3.05 -11.42
C TRP A 154 29.97 -3.07 -10.24
N LEU A 155 28.75 -2.61 -10.39
CA LEU A 155 27.75 -2.87 -9.37
C LEU A 155 27.13 -4.23 -9.72
N ALA A 156 27.76 -5.29 -9.23
CA ALA A 156 27.04 -6.54 -9.05
C ALA A 156 25.73 -6.19 -8.35
N ARG A 157 24.60 -6.49 -8.98
CA ARG A 157 23.29 -6.29 -8.33
C ARG A 157 23.36 -7.04 -7.01
N GLU A 158 23.31 -6.29 -5.92
CA GLU A 158 23.27 -6.89 -4.61
C GLU A 158 21.99 -7.70 -4.49
N ARG A 159 22.08 -8.83 -3.81
CA ARG A 159 20.93 -9.68 -3.53
C ARG A 159 20.79 -9.81 -2.04
N PHE A 160 19.60 -9.61 -1.52
CA PHE A 160 19.32 -9.79 -0.12
C PHE A 160 18.66 -11.13 0.13
N LEU A 161 19.17 -11.85 1.10
CA LEU A 161 18.54 -13.04 1.64
C LEU A 161 17.97 -12.71 3.01
N ILE A 162 16.65 -12.84 3.14
CA ILE A 162 15.94 -12.61 4.39
C ILE A 162 15.56 -13.96 4.98
N GLY A 163 16.25 -14.35 6.04
CA GLY A 163 15.94 -15.56 6.79
C GLY A 163 14.81 -15.29 7.79
N VAL A 164 13.69 -15.99 7.69
CA VAL A 164 12.59 -15.89 8.66
C VAL A 164 12.48 -17.18 9.48
N GLY A 165 12.30 -17.00 10.78
CA GLY A 165 12.01 -18.07 11.73
C GLY A 165 10.51 -18.31 11.89
N PRO A 166 10.13 -19.28 12.74
CA PRO A 166 8.73 -19.58 13.02
C PRO A 166 8.07 -18.62 14.01
N ASP A 167 8.74 -17.49 14.34
CA ASP A 167 8.27 -16.50 15.28
C ASP A 167 7.46 -15.38 14.63
N ASP A 168 6.77 -14.60 15.46
CA ASP A 168 5.89 -13.52 15.03
C ASP A 168 6.66 -12.30 14.43
N GLN A 169 8.00 -12.31 14.49
CA GLN A 169 8.84 -11.24 13.94
C GLN A 169 9.12 -11.41 12.44
N GLY A 170 8.81 -12.58 11.89
CA GLY A 170 9.07 -12.89 10.48
C GLY A 170 8.42 -11.89 9.51
N GLU A 171 7.18 -11.50 9.76
CA GLU A 171 6.48 -10.54 8.91
C GLU A 171 7.11 -9.14 8.93
N GLU A 172 7.49 -8.66 10.12
CA GLU A 172 8.14 -7.35 10.25
C GLU A 172 9.48 -7.33 9.53
N LEU A 173 10.25 -8.41 9.65
CA LEU A 173 11.53 -8.58 8.97
C LEU A 173 11.38 -8.61 7.45
N VAL A 174 10.36 -9.29 6.92
CA VAL A 174 10.05 -9.32 5.47
C VAL A 174 9.70 -7.91 4.97
N ARG A 175 8.83 -7.19 5.67
CA ARG A 175 8.48 -5.80 5.31
C ARG A 175 9.68 -4.86 5.37
N PHE A 176 10.52 -4.99 6.40
CA PHE A 176 11.77 -4.23 6.48
C PHE A 176 12.70 -4.55 5.30
N GLY A 177 12.90 -5.84 5.02
CA GLY A 177 13.76 -6.31 3.94
C GLY A 177 13.29 -5.83 2.57
N LYS A 178 11.97 -5.83 2.31
CA LYS A 178 11.41 -5.26 1.09
C LYS A 178 11.79 -3.77 0.93
N ARG A 179 11.50 -2.95 1.93
CA ARG A 179 11.84 -1.52 1.88
C ARG A 179 13.34 -1.27 1.67
N PHE A 180 14.17 -2.12 2.28
CA PHE A 180 15.63 -2.00 2.16
C PHE A 180 16.12 -2.40 0.77
N ALA A 181 15.58 -3.48 0.21
CA ALA A 181 15.88 -3.92 -1.14
C ALA A 181 15.42 -2.90 -2.20
N ASP A 182 14.22 -2.35 -2.04
CA ASP A 182 13.68 -1.31 -2.91
C ASP A 182 14.56 -0.04 -2.88
N ALA A 183 15.02 0.39 -1.69
CA ALA A 183 15.89 1.56 -1.54
C ALA A 183 17.26 1.38 -2.22
N LEU A 184 17.72 0.15 -2.43
CA LEU A 184 18.98 -0.19 -3.06
C LEU A 184 18.84 -0.72 -4.49
N ASP A 185 17.60 -0.77 -5.03
CA ASP A 185 17.29 -1.38 -6.33
C ASP A 185 17.85 -2.80 -6.45
N ALA A 186 17.69 -3.60 -5.39
CA ALA A 186 18.30 -4.91 -5.26
C ALA A 186 17.28 -6.05 -5.31
N GLU A 187 17.68 -7.18 -5.90
CA GLU A 187 16.91 -8.42 -5.84
C GLU A 187 16.89 -8.95 -4.40
N TRP A 188 15.78 -9.54 -3.97
CA TRP A 188 15.67 -10.12 -2.66
C TRP A 188 14.91 -11.45 -2.65
N ILE A 189 15.25 -12.31 -1.68
CA ILE A 189 14.68 -13.64 -1.51
C ILE A 189 14.36 -13.83 -0.03
N VAL A 190 13.19 -14.35 0.27
CA VAL A 190 12.81 -14.78 1.63
C VAL A 190 12.98 -16.29 1.75
N VAL A 191 13.66 -16.71 2.80
CA VAL A 191 13.89 -18.14 3.10
C VAL A 191 13.35 -18.45 4.49
N ALA A 192 12.41 -19.38 4.56
CA ALA A 192 11.97 -20.00 5.81
C ALA A 192 12.61 -21.40 5.92
N VAL A 193 13.23 -21.68 7.06
CA VAL A 193 13.80 -23.02 7.35
C VAL A 193 12.88 -23.76 8.28
N GLU A 194 12.23 -24.79 7.79
CA GLU A 194 11.46 -25.71 8.62
C GLU A 194 12.41 -26.74 9.24
N THR A 195 12.54 -26.69 10.56
CA THR A 195 13.27 -27.73 11.29
C THR A 195 12.30 -28.86 11.61
N PRO A 196 12.54 -30.11 11.13
CA PRO A 196 11.68 -31.22 11.51
C PRO A 196 11.69 -31.40 13.03
N PRO A 197 10.57 -31.75 13.66
CA PRO A 197 10.53 -32.04 15.07
C PRO A 197 11.46 -33.24 15.39
N LEU A 198 12.27 -33.07 16.43
CA LEU A 198 13.12 -34.14 16.97
C LEU A 198 12.30 -35.24 17.57
#